data_61b0ae86ecbe0d48b921eb4ac200a53e
#
_entry.id   61b0ae86ecbe0d48b921eb4ac200a53e
#
_cell.length_a   1.000
_cell.length_b   1.000
_cell.length_c   1.000
_cell.angle_alpha   90.00
_cell.angle_beta   90.00
_cell.angle_gamma   90.00
#
_symmetry.space_group_name_H-M   'P 1'
#
loop_
_entity.id
_entity.type
_entity.pdbx_description
1 polymer ?
#
loop_
_entity_poly.entity_id
_entity_poly.type
_entity_poly.pdbx_seq_one_letter_code
_entity_poly.pdbx_strand_id
1 'polypeptide(L)'
;MPIITPYVPSYIVVHLGTPNSSAQNVTVSFPDYIKNVASSEIYPTWNEAAIYANIYAQISFALNRIYLEHYPSQGYSFNITNSTAYDQAFTPGRNIFENIDRIVDDIFNDYIRRMGYVEPLAAIYCNGTTATCNGLSQWGSEELANQGYSSLNILKYYYGYNIELVQEAPVMGLQSSSPVYPLQRGSVGDYVVVIQRSLSRISQNYPTIPNIYPIDGIFGESTERSVIAFQEIFNLTPDGIVGKSTWYRLVYLYTAVNKLGELESEGQRLFGINLTYPDAIAEGNRGEKVYILQYFLSVLAQFYDYIPFIEIDGIFGPKTKNAVIAFQKSKDLPQTGEVDDVTWNEIYREFRGIVTTVFEGNVVPKTFIPFSGTTLRLGSKGEEVTTLQQYINNIANIYPEISPVEVTGVYDEATMNAIMQYQKKFGLRVTGNVDRITWNSIGGTYLDIVSSENPQPTQYPGYELNVGQSDFDSNNKN
;
A
#
# COMPACT_ATOMS: atom_id res chain seq x y z
N MET A 1 7.73 0.30 -3.46
CA MET A 1 6.32 0.22 -3.91
C MET A 1 5.47 0.62 -2.74
N PRO A 2 4.86 1.76 -2.78
CA PRO A 2 4.18 2.24 -1.60
C PRO A 2 2.91 1.46 -1.39
N ILE A 3 2.80 0.88 -0.22
CA ILE A 3 1.60 0.25 0.30
C ILE A 3 0.64 1.32 0.80
N ILE A 4 1.18 2.50 1.09
CA ILE A 4 0.46 3.63 1.68
C ILE A 4 0.05 4.66 0.63
N THR A 5 -1.00 5.40 0.92
CA THR A 5 -1.36 6.63 0.20
C THR A 5 -0.19 7.61 0.23
N PRO A 6 0.10 8.34 -0.85
CA PRO A 6 1.14 9.36 -0.82
C PRO A 6 0.93 10.36 0.31
N TYR A 7 2.01 10.73 0.93
CA TYR A 7 2.08 11.73 2.00
C TYR A 7 3.20 12.71 1.71
N VAL A 8 3.14 13.86 2.33
CA VAL A 8 4.23 14.84 2.29
C VAL A 8 5.15 14.58 3.47
N PRO A 9 6.46 14.36 3.27
CA PRO A 9 7.35 14.13 4.39
C PRO A 9 7.57 15.43 5.18
N SER A 10 7.67 15.35 6.49
CA SER A 10 7.99 16.51 7.33
C SER A 10 9.41 17.05 7.08
N TYR A 11 10.31 16.20 6.61
CA TYR A 11 11.68 16.55 6.23
C TYR A 11 12.16 15.72 5.04
N ILE A 12 13.18 16.22 4.36
CA ILE A 12 13.83 15.56 3.22
C ILE A 12 15.34 15.54 3.43
N VAL A 13 16.02 14.49 2.96
CA VAL A 13 17.48 14.38 2.96
C VAL A 13 18.01 14.69 1.57
N VAL A 14 18.76 15.77 1.46
CA VAL A 14 19.33 16.28 0.22
C VAL A 14 20.81 15.95 0.14
N HIS A 15 21.25 15.31 -0.93
CA HIS A 15 22.65 15.07 -1.24
C HIS A 15 23.23 16.27 -2.02
N LEU A 16 24.30 16.89 -1.50
CA LEU A 16 24.88 18.11 -2.08
C LEU A 16 25.88 17.81 -3.20
N GLY A 17 25.44 17.02 -4.18
CA GLY A 17 26.27 16.63 -5.32
C GLY A 17 25.54 15.71 -6.29
N THR A 18 26.28 15.12 -7.22
CA THR A 18 25.75 14.04 -8.07
C THR A 18 25.58 12.75 -7.25
N PRO A 19 24.69 11.83 -7.62
CA PRO A 19 24.37 10.67 -6.78
C PRO A 19 25.56 9.85 -6.29
N ASN A 20 26.60 9.72 -7.13
CA ASN A 20 27.79 8.92 -6.83
C ASN A 20 28.95 9.76 -6.23
N SER A 21 28.75 11.03 -5.96
CA SER A 21 29.78 11.86 -5.34
C SER A 21 29.88 11.61 -3.84
N SER A 22 31.05 11.90 -3.26
CA SER A 22 31.26 11.83 -1.80
C SER A 22 30.80 13.10 -1.07
N ALA A 23 29.75 13.75 -1.58
CA ALA A 23 29.23 14.98 -1.01
C ALA A 23 28.42 14.74 0.27
N GLN A 24 28.20 15.80 1.03
CA GLN A 24 27.44 15.77 2.28
C GLN A 24 25.94 15.61 2.03
N ASN A 25 25.25 14.88 2.92
CA ASN A 25 23.81 14.87 3.02
C ASN A 25 23.38 15.90 4.07
N VAL A 26 22.34 16.69 3.77
CA VAL A 26 21.70 17.63 4.69
C VAL A 26 20.24 17.29 4.83
N THR A 27 19.73 17.39 6.06
CA THR A 27 18.31 17.20 6.36
C THR A 27 17.67 18.56 6.55
N VAL A 28 16.60 18.82 5.81
CA VAL A 28 15.84 20.08 5.89
C VAL A 28 14.34 19.79 5.98
N SER A 29 13.54 20.72 6.51
CA SER A 29 12.10 20.58 6.44
C SER A 29 11.63 20.54 4.97
N PHE A 30 10.56 19.82 4.68
CA PHE A 30 10.11 19.75 3.29
C PHE A 30 9.65 21.12 2.74
N PRO A 31 8.90 21.95 3.50
CA PRO A 31 8.59 23.30 3.06
C PRO A 31 9.86 24.15 2.79
N ASP A 32 10.86 24.12 3.68
CA ASP A 32 12.10 24.89 3.49
C ASP A 32 12.88 24.40 2.26
N TYR A 33 12.85 23.10 1.99
CA TYR A 33 13.40 22.55 0.75
C TYR A 33 12.74 23.16 -0.49
N ILE A 34 11.40 23.16 -0.55
CA ILE A 34 10.65 23.71 -1.69
C ILE A 34 10.84 25.23 -1.81
N LYS A 35 10.84 25.98 -0.70
CA LYS A 35 11.13 27.42 -0.68
C LYS A 35 12.51 27.71 -1.30
N ASN A 36 13.50 26.91 -0.93
CA ASN A 36 14.86 27.04 -1.44
C ASN A 36 14.93 26.74 -2.93
N VAL A 37 14.36 25.63 -3.38
CA VAL A 37 14.31 25.24 -4.80
C VAL A 37 13.60 26.32 -5.62
N ALA A 38 12.41 26.75 -5.21
CA ALA A 38 11.64 27.77 -5.92
C ALA A 38 12.42 29.10 -6.01
N SER A 39 13.01 29.54 -4.90
CA SER A 39 13.84 30.75 -4.90
C SER A 39 15.13 30.61 -5.71
N SER A 40 15.57 29.39 -6.02
CA SER A 40 16.74 29.10 -6.85
C SER A 40 16.45 29.04 -8.35
N GLU A 41 15.22 28.71 -8.73
CA GLU A 41 14.85 28.36 -10.10
C GLU A 41 13.92 29.35 -10.79
N ILE A 42 13.08 30.08 -10.03
CA ILE A 42 12.11 31.01 -10.61
C ILE A 42 12.26 32.42 -10.00
N TYR A 43 11.69 33.42 -10.67
CA TYR A 43 11.80 34.82 -10.27
C TYR A 43 10.58 35.25 -9.41
N PRO A 44 10.80 35.96 -8.31
CA PRO A 44 9.71 36.43 -7.45
C PRO A 44 8.83 37.49 -8.13
N THR A 45 9.31 38.08 -9.22
CA THR A 45 8.60 39.11 -9.99
C THR A 45 7.67 38.56 -11.06
N TRP A 46 7.65 37.25 -11.25
CA TRP A 46 6.74 36.61 -12.20
C TRP A 46 5.29 36.69 -11.77
N ASN A 47 4.39 36.49 -12.74
CA ASN A 47 2.97 36.40 -12.48
C ASN A 47 2.69 35.30 -11.46
N GLU A 48 1.84 35.59 -10.49
CA GLU A 48 1.56 34.68 -9.37
C GLU A 48 1.06 33.29 -9.88
N ALA A 49 0.26 33.24 -10.95
CA ALA A 49 -0.19 31.97 -11.55
C ALA A 49 0.98 31.12 -12.07
N ALA A 50 2.03 31.74 -12.60
CA ALA A 50 3.24 31.03 -13.03
C ALA A 50 4.03 30.55 -11.83
N ILE A 51 4.17 31.35 -10.77
CA ILE A 51 4.84 30.94 -9.54
C ILE A 51 4.15 29.73 -8.92
N TYR A 52 2.82 29.74 -8.76
CA TYR A 52 2.06 28.59 -8.27
C TYR A 52 2.25 27.33 -9.14
N ALA A 53 2.17 27.47 -10.48
CA ALA A 53 2.32 26.33 -11.37
C ALA A 53 3.71 25.69 -11.26
N ASN A 54 4.76 26.49 -11.14
CA ASN A 54 6.12 25.99 -10.93
C ASN A 54 6.29 25.30 -9.58
N ILE A 55 5.77 25.90 -8.50
CA ILE A 55 5.86 25.31 -7.15
C ILE A 55 5.10 23.97 -7.09
N TYR A 56 3.90 23.86 -7.65
CA TYR A 56 3.19 22.58 -7.76
C TYR A 56 4.01 21.52 -8.50
N ALA A 57 4.68 21.91 -9.59
CA ALA A 57 5.54 20.99 -10.33
C ALA A 57 6.74 20.56 -9.49
N GLN A 58 7.40 21.48 -8.77
CA GLN A 58 8.53 21.21 -7.92
C GLN A 58 8.18 20.29 -6.75
N ILE A 59 7.04 20.53 -6.09
CA ILE A 59 6.49 19.66 -5.03
C ILE A 59 6.25 18.26 -5.59
N SER A 60 5.52 18.16 -6.69
CA SER A 60 5.14 16.87 -7.29
C SER A 60 6.34 16.05 -7.73
N PHE A 61 7.35 16.67 -8.33
CA PHE A 61 8.61 16.04 -8.70
C PHE A 61 9.34 15.47 -7.48
N ALA A 62 9.52 16.28 -6.42
CA ALA A 62 10.18 15.84 -5.20
C ALA A 62 9.41 14.70 -4.52
N LEU A 63 8.08 14.82 -4.44
CA LEU A 63 7.23 13.78 -3.86
C LEU A 63 7.25 12.49 -4.69
N ASN A 64 7.31 12.55 -6.03
CA ASN A 64 7.49 11.36 -6.86
C ASN A 64 8.78 10.62 -6.52
N ARG A 65 9.92 11.34 -6.37
CA ARG A 65 11.20 10.76 -5.97
C ARG A 65 11.13 10.06 -4.61
N ILE A 66 10.45 10.68 -3.65
CA ILE A 66 10.28 10.15 -2.29
C ILE A 66 9.34 8.95 -2.30
N TYR A 67 8.19 9.09 -2.94
CA TYR A 67 7.17 8.06 -2.99
C TYR A 67 7.66 6.78 -3.67
N LEU A 68 8.45 6.90 -4.72
CA LEU A 68 9.05 5.77 -5.42
C LEU A 68 10.32 5.26 -4.75
N GLU A 69 10.77 5.88 -3.66
CA GLU A 69 12.05 5.59 -3.02
C GLU A 69 13.19 5.53 -4.06
N HIS A 70 13.21 6.52 -4.96
CA HIS A 70 14.09 6.53 -6.14
C HIS A 70 15.55 6.24 -5.78
N TYR A 71 16.11 6.97 -4.82
CA TYR A 71 17.50 6.77 -4.37
C TYR A 71 17.64 5.65 -3.35
N PRO A 72 16.78 5.51 -2.32
CA PRO A 72 16.84 4.38 -1.39
C PRO A 72 16.75 3.01 -2.06
N SER A 73 15.96 2.86 -3.13
CA SER A 73 15.86 1.60 -3.88
C SER A 73 17.16 1.22 -4.63
N GLN A 74 18.05 2.19 -4.81
CA GLN A 74 19.37 2.02 -5.42
C GLN A 74 20.50 1.90 -4.36
N GLY A 75 20.15 1.93 -3.07
CA GLY A 75 21.09 1.78 -1.96
C GLY A 75 21.65 3.09 -1.40
N TYR A 76 21.15 4.24 -1.83
CA TYR A 76 21.56 5.53 -1.29
C TYR A 76 20.81 5.89 0.00
N SER A 77 21.43 6.72 0.83
CA SER A 77 20.90 7.18 2.14
C SER A 77 20.28 8.59 2.09
N PHE A 78 19.86 9.04 0.91
CA PHE A 78 19.22 10.34 0.70
C PHE A 78 18.00 10.19 -0.20
N ASN A 79 17.16 11.23 -0.25
CA ASN A 79 15.92 11.21 -1.01
C ASN A 79 16.03 11.92 -2.37
N ILE A 80 16.89 12.93 -2.45
CA ILE A 80 17.05 13.79 -3.64
C ILE A 80 18.44 14.38 -3.67
N THR A 81 18.89 14.81 -4.85
CA THR A 81 20.16 15.55 -4.99
C THR A 81 19.91 17.04 -5.23
N ASN A 82 20.95 17.88 -5.04
CA ASN A 82 20.89 19.28 -5.44
C ASN A 82 21.42 19.53 -6.87
N SER A 83 21.64 18.47 -7.63
CA SER A 83 22.16 18.55 -9.00
C SER A 83 21.00 18.64 -10.00
N THR A 84 20.92 19.74 -10.73
CA THR A 84 19.88 19.95 -11.78
C THR A 84 20.02 19.00 -12.98
N ALA A 85 21.11 18.25 -13.07
CA ALA A 85 21.26 17.17 -14.06
C ALA A 85 20.45 15.91 -13.66
N TYR A 86 20.06 15.78 -12.40
CA TYR A 86 19.35 14.65 -11.84
C TYR A 86 18.01 15.06 -11.22
N ASP A 87 18.01 16.16 -10.45
CA ASP A 87 16.84 16.59 -9.67
C ASP A 87 16.69 18.13 -9.70
N GLN A 88 16.72 18.80 -8.56
CA GLN A 88 16.32 20.20 -8.39
C GLN A 88 17.45 21.07 -7.83
N ALA A 89 17.41 22.38 -8.13
CA ALA A 89 18.42 23.33 -7.65
C ALA A 89 18.20 23.69 -6.18
N PHE A 90 18.81 22.94 -5.28
CA PHE A 90 18.86 23.28 -3.87
C PHE A 90 20.22 23.93 -3.53
N THR A 91 20.22 25.14 -2.98
CA THR A 91 21.43 25.89 -2.64
C THR A 91 21.46 26.17 -1.13
N PRO A 92 22.33 25.51 -0.34
CA PRO A 92 22.42 25.77 1.09
C PRO A 92 22.64 27.26 1.41
N GLY A 93 21.87 27.80 2.37
CA GLY A 93 21.99 29.19 2.81
C GLY A 93 21.42 30.24 1.86
N ARG A 94 20.66 29.83 0.84
CA ARG A 94 19.98 30.77 -0.06
C ARG A 94 18.95 31.61 0.66
N ASN A 95 18.90 32.90 0.34
CA ASN A 95 17.83 33.79 0.77
C ASN A 95 16.51 33.40 0.08
N ILE A 96 15.45 33.27 0.85
CA ILE A 96 14.11 32.98 0.36
C ILE A 96 13.37 34.29 0.08
N PHE A 97 12.68 34.36 -1.07
CA PHE A 97 11.86 35.51 -1.42
C PHE A 97 10.52 35.46 -0.66
N GLU A 98 10.08 36.60 -0.12
CA GLU A 98 8.91 36.68 0.76
C GLU A 98 7.60 36.15 0.14
N ASN A 99 7.35 36.44 -1.13
CA ASN A 99 6.16 35.94 -1.82
C ASN A 99 6.23 34.42 -2.09
N ILE A 100 7.42 33.91 -2.40
CA ILE A 100 7.64 32.45 -2.55
C ILE A 100 7.46 31.75 -1.20
N ASP A 101 8.01 32.32 -0.12
CA ASP A 101 7.84 31.81 1.25
C ASP A 101 6.36 31.63 1.58
N ARG A 102 5.57 32.70 1.42
CA ARG A 102 4.12 32.67 1.64
C ARG A 102 3.39 31.63 0.78
N ILE A 103 3.67 31.61 -0.52
CA ILE A 103 3.00 30.66 -1.44
C ILE A 103 3.34 29.21 -1.06
N VAL A 104 4.58 28.91 -0.74
CA VAL A 104 4.95 27.53 -0.35
C VAL A 104 4.27 27.15 0.95
N ASP A 105 4.19 28.05 1.96
CA ASP A 105 3.47 27.76 3.21
C ASP A 105 1.99 27.43 2.97
N ASP A 106 1.37 28.06 1.97
CA ASP A 106 -0.03 27.81 1.62
C ASP A 106 -0.26 26.46 0.90
N ILE A 107 0.73 25.96 0.12
CA ILE A 107 0.50 24.82 -0.78
C ILE A 107 1.53 23.68 -0.69
N PHE A 108 2.44 23.68 0.29
CA PHE A 108 3.54 22.69 0.34
C PHE A 108 3.05 21.22 0.43
N ASN A 109 1.83 21.02 0.85
CA ASN A 109 1.20 19.70 0.93
C ASN A 109 0.14 19.44 -0.17
N ASP A 110 0.19 20.22 -1.23
CA ASP A 110 -0.59 20.00 -2.44
C ASP A 110 0.32 19.46 -3.56
N TYR A 111 -0.17 18.49 -4.31
CA TYR A 111 0.62 17.92 -5.42
C TYR A 111 -0.24 17.51 -6.61
N ILE A 112 0.40 17.36 -7.76
CA ILE A 112 -0.22 16.93 -9.01
C ILE A 112 -0.19 15.40 -9.08
N ARG A 113 -1.30 14.80 -9.49
CA ARG A 113 -1.34 13.40 -9.94
C ARG A 113 -2.14 13.25 -11.22
N ARG A 114 -2.00 12.11 -11.89
CA ARG A 114 -2.94 11.75 -12.95
C ARG A 114 -4.23 11.20 -12.35
N MET A 115 -5.36 11.55 -12.94
CA MET A 115 -6.66 11.03 -12.51
C MET A 115 -6.65 9.50 -12.56
N GLY A 116 -7.07 8.87 -11.45
CA GLY A 116 -7.10 7.41 -11.29
C GLY A 116 -5.77 6.77 -10.90
N TYR A 117 -4.68 7.54 -10.79
CA TYR A 117 -3.39 7.05 -10.31
C TYR A 117 -3.12 7.53 -8.89
N VAL A 118 -2.27 6.80 -8.18
CA VAL A 118 -1.97 7.08 -6.76
C VAL A 118 -0.71 7.92 -6.63
N GLU A 119 0.31 7.63 -7.45
CA GLU A 119 1.60 8.27 -7.34
C GLU A 119 1.55 9.77 -7.67
N PRO A 120 2.33 10.61 -6.97
CA PRO A 120 2.59 11.97 -7.40
C PRO A 120 3.17 11.98 -8.83
N LEU A 121 2.74 12.93 -9.64
CA LEU A 121 3.23 13.05 -11.01
C LEU A 121 4.76 13.27 -11.00
N ALA A 122 5.48 12.56 -11.85
CA ALA A 122 6.85 12.90 -12.19
C ALA A 122 6.88 14.20 -13.01
N ALA A 123 6.54 15.31 -12.36
CA ALA A 123 6.32 16.62 -12.99
C ALA A 123 7.64 17.23 -13.47
N ILE A 124 8.21 16.67 -14.54
CA ILE A 124 9.44 17.16 -15.15
C ILE A 124 9.24 18.60 -15.63
N TYR A 125 10.23 19.44 -15.37
CA TYR A 125 10.24 20.83 -15.82
C TYR A 125 11.66 21.27 -16.17
N CYS A 126 11.78 22.36 -16.91
CA CYS A 126 13.05 22.94 -17.32
C CYS A 126 12.89 24.43 -17.55
N ASN A 127 14.02 25.12 -17.71
CA ASN A 127 14.05 26.56 -17.96
C ASN A 127 13.20 26.96 -19.18
N GLY A 128 13.23 26.18 -20.26
CA GLY A 128 12.45 26.44 -21.48
C GLY A 128 13.15 27.36 -22.47
N THR A 129 14.30 27.91 -22.13
CA THR A 129 15.12 28.78 -23.01
C THR A 129 16.49 28.20 -23.28
N THR A 130 17.24 27.89 -22.23
CA THR A 130 18.61 27.30 -22.35
C THR A 130 18.57 25.76 -22.28
N ALA A 131 17.51 25.20 -21.74
CA ALA A 131 17.23 23.77 -21.69
C ALA A 131 15.74 23.53 -22.03
N THR A 132 15.46 22.52 -22.84
CA THR A 132 14.11 22.11 -23.23
C THR A 132 13.84 20.69 -22.76
N CYS A 133 12.60 20.37 -22.40
CA CYS A 133 12.17 19.05 -21.93
C CYS A 133 10.71 18.78 -22.33
N ASN A 134 10.31 17.51 -22.22
CA ASN A 134 8.90 17.14 -22.33
C ASN A 134 8.21 17.37 -20.97
N GLY A 135 7.99 18.64 -20.61
CA GLY A 135 7.42 19.00 -19.32
C GLY A 135 7.14 20.50 -19.27
N LEU A 136 6.99 21.04 -18.06
CA LEU A 136 6.70 22.45 -17.87
C LEU A 136 7.92 23.31 -18.26
N SER A 137 7.73 24.24 -19.17
CA SER A 137 8.66 25.32 -19.42
C SER A 137 8.45 26.43 -18.39
N GLN A 138 9.49 26.75 -17.60
CA GLN A 138 9.37 27.79 -16.57
C GLN A 138 9.06 29.16 -17.20
N TRP A 139 9.82 29.58 -18.22
CA TRP A 139 9.53 30.82 -18.94
C TRP A 139 8.21 30.77 -19.73
N GLY A 140 7.88 29.61 -20.33
CA GLY A 140 6.60 29.44 -21.02
C GLY A 140 5.40 29.51 -20.06
N SER A 141 5.57 29.12 -18.80
CA SER A 141 4.53 29.27 -17.78
C SER A 141 4.26 30.74 -17.47
N GLU A 142 5.29 31.58 -17.44
CA GLU A 142 5.17 33.02 -17.26
C GLU A 142 4.45 33.67 -18.47
N GLU A 143 4.77 33.24 -19.70
CA GLU A 143 4.10 33.72 -20.91
C GLU A 143 2.59 33.39 -20.88
N LEU A 144 2.24 32.14 -20.51
CA LEU A 144 0.85 31.72 -20.38
C LEU A 144 0.10 32.47 -19.27
N ALA A 145 0.75 32.68 -18.12
CA ALA A 145 0.18 33.45 -17.02
C ALA A 145 -0.12 34.89 -17.43
N ASN A 146 0.77 35.53 -18.19
CA ASN A 146 0.58 36.87 -18.74
C ASN A 146 -0.52 36.94 -19.80
N GLN A 147 -0.90 35.81 -20.40
CA GLN A 147 -2.08 35.66 -21.25
C GLN A 147 -3.36 35.38 -20.47
N GLY A 148 -3.32 35.33 -19.12
CA GLY A 148 -4.47 35.10 -18.25
C GLY A 148 -4.77 33.65 -17.91
N TYR A 149 -3.84 32.72 -18.19
CA TYR A 149 -4.02 31.33 -17.77
C TYR A 149 -3.88 31.21 -16.24
N SER A 150 -4.77 30.45 -15.61
CA SER A 150 -4.62 30.06 -14.21
C SER A 150 -3.50 29.03 -14.03
N SER A 151 -2.97 28.89 -12.81
CA SER A 151 -1.92 27.89 -12.49
C SER A 151 -2.33 26.47 -12.93
N LEU A 152 -3.57 26.05 -12.66
CA LEU A 152 -4.06 24.74 -13.09
C LEU A 152 -4.14 24.60 -14.61
N ASN A 153 -4.53 25.66 -15.33
CA ASN A 153 -4.57 25.62 -16.79
C ASN A 153 -3.17 25.60 -17.41
N ILE A 154 -2.21 26.25 -16.79
CA ILE A 154 -0.77 26.15 -17.16
C ILE A 154 -0.29 24.70 -16.96
N LEU A 155 -0.59 24.10 -15.81
CA LEU A 155 -0.22 22.69 -15.55
C LEU A 155 -0.87 21.75 -16.57
N LYS A 156 -2.16 21.93 -16.87
CA LYS A 156 -2.86 21.13 -17.90
C LYS A 156 -2.31 21.31 -19.30
N TYR A 157 -1.84 22.48 -19.64
CA TYR A 157 -1.17 22.75 -20.92
C TYR A 157 0.07 21.89 -21.12
N TYR A 158 0.90 21.75 -20.07
CA TYR A 158 2.17 21.01 -20.15
C TYR A 158 2.02 19.51 -19.83
N TYR A 159 1.14 19.13 -18.89
CA TYR A 159 1.05 17.76 -18.43
C TYR A 159 -0.20 17.02 -18.92
N GLY A 160 -1.08 17.70 -19.66
CA GLY A 160 -2.31 17.13 -20.19
C GLY A 160 -3.52 17.35 -19.28
N TYR A 161 -4.71 17.20 -19.86
CA TYR A 161 -5.97 17.50 -19.17
C TYR A 161 -6.39 16.48 -18.12
N ASN A 162 -5.78 15.31 -18.12
CA ASN A 162 -6.06 14.21 -17.18
C ASN A 162 -5.26 14.29 -15.87
N ILE A 163 -4.90 15.49 -15.46
CA ILE A 163 -4.28 15.75 -14.16
C ILE A 163 -5.27 16.39 -13.19
N GLU A 164 -5.02 16.17 -11.89
CA GLU A 164 -5.72 16.82 -10.79
C GLU A 164 -4.74 17.22 -9.70
N LEU A 165 -5.12 18.19 -8.87
CA LEU A 165 -4.41 18.54 -7.65
C LEU A 165 -4.99 17.75 -6.48
N VAL A 166 -4.14 17.07 -5.77
CA VAL A 166 -4.43 16.54 -4.44
C VAL A 166 -4.09 17.67 -3.47
N GLN A 167 -5.08 18.10 -2.71
CA GLN A 167 -4.94 19.16 -1.73
C GLN A 167 -4.88 18.59 -0.31
N GLU A 168 -4.18 19.29 0.57
CA GLU A 168 -4.08 18.95 2.01
C GLU A 168 -3.64 17.50 2.26
N ALA A 169 -2.66 17.01 1.50
CA ALA A 169 -2.11 15.68 1.73
C ALA A 169 -1.51 15.58 3.16
N PRO A 170 -1.63 14.42 3.82
CA PRO A 170 -1.13 14.24 5.19
C PRO A 170 0.37 14.48 5.26
N VAL A 171 0.84 15.14 6.32
CA VAL A 171 2.26 15.38 6.57
C VAL A 171 2.76 14.38 7.61
N MET A 172 3.78 13.60 7.28
CA MET A 172 4.29 12.53 8.12
C MET A 172 5.83 12.49 8.11
N GLY A 173 6.43 11.72 9.02
CA GLY A 173 7.86 11.41 8.94
C GLY A 173 8.19 10.54 7.73
N LEU A 174 9.45 10.59 7.26
CA LEU A 174 9.91 9.69 6.17
C LEU A 174 9.74 8.24 6.58
N GLN A 175 9.10 7.47 5.72
CA GLN A 175 8.86 6.05 5.94
C GLN A 175 9.56 5.23 4.85
N SER A 176 10.01 4.03 5.24
CA SER A 176 10.51 3.03 4.31
C SER A 176 9.36 2.12 3.89
N SER A 177 9.25 1.82 2.59
CA SER A 177 8.29 0.84 2.12
C SER A 177 8.70 -0.61 2.44
N SER A 178 9.95 -0.83 2.83
CA SER A 178 10.44 -2.16 3.14
C SER A 178 9.79 -2.71 4.40
N PRO A 179 9.27 -3.95 4.37
CA PRO A 179 8.79 -4.61 5.57
C PRO A 179 9.89 -4.67 6.64
N VAL A 180 9.49 -4.57 7.90
CA VAL A 180 10.41 -4.64 9.05
C VAL A 180 11.08 -6.01 9.14
N TYR A 181 10.34 -7.07 8.79
CA TYR A 181 10.83 -8.45 8.77
C TYR A 181 10.84 -9.00 7.35
N PRO A 182 11.81 -9.91 7.05
CA PRO A 182 11.83 -10.60 5.77
C PRO A 182 10.55 -11.40 5.54
N LEU A 183 10.06 -11.41 4.31
CA LEU A 183 8.90 -12.19 3.89
C LEU A 183 9.38 -13.46 3.19
N GLN A 184 8.78 -14.59 3.54
CA GLN A 184 9.15 -15.91 3.04
C GLN A 184 7.93 -16.81 2.99
N ARG A 185 8.12 -18.04 2.56
CA ARG A 185 7.05 -19.04 2.59
C ARG A 185 6.41 -19.08 3.98
N GLY A 186 5.10 -18.87 4.01
CA GLY A 186 4.32 -18.75 5.24
C GLY A 186 3.87 -17.34 5.56
N SER A 187 4.51 -16.30 5.05
CA SER A 187 4.09 -14.92 5.24
C SER A 187 2.75 -14.65 4.57
N VAL A 188 1.93 -13.78 5.18
CA VAL A 188 0.61 -13.39 4.65
C VAL A 188 0.39 -11.89 4.80
N GLY A 189 -0.50 -11.32 3.99
CA GLY A 189 -0.95 -9.94 4.10
C GLY A 189 -0.57 -9.05 2.92
N ASP A 190 -0.76 -7.74 3.08
CA ASP A 190 -0.65 -6.74 2.00
C ASP A 190 0.75 -6.68 1.37
N TYR A 191 1.80 -6.85 2.16
CA TYR A 191 3.16 -6.91 1.63
C TYR A 191 3.37 -8.08 0.67
N VAL A 192 2.71 -9.21 0.93
CA VAL A 192 2.78 -10.37 0.03
C VAL A 192 1.99 -10.09 -1.26
N VAL A 193 0.83 -9.43 -1.17
CA VAL A 193 0.08 -8.95 -2.36
C VAL A 193 0.96 -8.06 -3.22
N VAL A 194 1.69 -7.12 -2.60
CA VAL A 194 2.63 -6.24 -3.30
C VAL A 194 3.71 -7.03 -4.02
N ILE A 195 4.33 -8.03 -3.37
CA ILE A 195 5.35 -8.90 -3.98
C ILE A 195 4.75 -9.65 -5.17
N GLN A 196 3.62 -10.31 -4.97
CA GLN A 196 2.95 -11.11 -6.00
C GLN A 196 2.60 -10.27 -7.23
N ARG A 197 2.00 -9.09 -7.05
CA ARG A 197 1.68 -8.18 -8.14
C ARG A 197 2.90 -7.65 -8.85
N SER A 198 3.91 -7.29 -8.09
CA SER A 198 5.14 -6.74 -8.65
C SER A 198 5.87 -7.77 -9.49
N LEU A 199 6.01 -8.99 -8.98
CA LEU A 199 6.62 -10.08 -9.74
C LEU A 199 5.80 -10.45 -10.97
N SER A 200 4.46 -10.49 -10.85
CA SER A 200 3.57 -10.74 -11.99
C SER A 200 3.66 -9.64 -13.05
N ARG A 201 3.84 -8.36 -12.65
CA ARG A 201 4.07 -7.27 -13.62
C ARG A 201 5.47 -7.35 -14.25
N ILE A 202 6.49 -7.59 -13.42
CA ILE A 202 7.88 -7.71 -13.88
C ILE A 202 8.04 -8.92 -14.81
N SER A 203 7.35 -10.04 -14.55
CA SER A 203 7.40 -11.25 -15.37
C SER A 203 6.97 -11.02 -16.83
N GLN A 204 6.13 -10.01 -17.10
CA GLN A 204 5.76 -9.65 -18.48
C GLN A 204 6.96 -9.16 -19.29
N ASN A 205 7.94 -8.50 -18.63
CA ASN A 205 9.19 -8.08 -19.26
C ASN A 205 10.31 -9.12 -19.12
N TYR A 206 10.21 -10.00 -18.12
CA TYR A 206 11.19 -11.05 -17.80
C TYR A 206 10.50 -12.42 -17.69
N PRO A 207 10.14 -13.08 -18.82
CA PRO A 207 9.30 -14.29 -18.83
C PRO A 207 9.90 -15.50 -18.11
N THR A 208 11.18 -15.47 -17.77
CA THR A 208 11.83 -16.52 -16.95
C THR A 208 11.32 -16.52 -15.50
N ILE A 209 10.76 -15.38 -15.04
CA ILE A 209 10.10 -15.31 -13.73
C ILE A 209 8.70 -15.93 -13.89
N PRO A 210 8.38 -17.01 -13.17
CA PRO A 210 7.05 -17.60 -13.23
C PRO A 210 5.97 -16.59 -12.82
N ASN A 211 4.88 -16.54 -13.58
CA ASN A 211 3.72 -15.74 -13.20
C ASN A 211 3.07 -16.32 -11.94
N ILE A 212 2.65 -15.47 -11.03
CA ILE A 212 2.01 -15.85 -9.77
C ILE A 212 0.49 -15.77 -9.94
N TYR A 213 -0.18 -16.88 -9.64
CA TYR A 213 -1.63 -16.96 -9.61
C TYR A 213 -2.09 -18.02 -8.60
N PRO A 214 -3.10 -17.73 -7.76
CA PRO A 214 -3.76 -16.44 -7.59
C PRO A 214 -2.87 -15.40 -6.87
N ILE A 215 -3.22 -14.11 -7.01
CA ILE A 215 -2.65 -13.06 -6.18
C ILE A 215 -3.54 -12.97 -4.93
N ASP A 216 -3.11 -13.62 -3.87
CA ASP A 216 -3.95 -13.93 -2.73
C ASP A 216 -3.42 -13.41 -1.39
N GLY A 217 -2.22 -12.80 -1.43
CA GLY A 217 -1.56 -12.33 -0.22
C GLY A 217 -0.98 -13.46 0.65
N ILE A 218 -0.84 -14.67 0.09
CA ILE A 218 -0.19 -15.80 0.76
C ILE A 218 1.13 -16.09 0.08
N PHE A 219 2.23 -16.05 0.81
CA PHE A 219 3.55 -16.41 0.30
C PHE A 219 3.67 -17.93 0.23
N GLY A 220 3.04 -18.54 -0.76
CA GLY A 220 3.06 -19.96 -1.02
C GLY A 220 4.24 -20.36 -1.90
N GLU A 221 4.25 -21.64 -2.34
CA GLU A 221 5.29 -22.20 -3.20
C GLU A 221 5.42 -21.47 -4.54
N SER A 222 4.31 -21.03 -5.15
CA SER A 222 4.34 -20.27 -6.41
C SER A 222 5.04 -18.93 -6.24
N THR A 223 4.78 -18.22 -5.13
CA THR A 223 5.45 -16.95 -4.80
C THR A 223 6.94 -17.18 -4.55
N GLU A 224 7.29 -18.20 -3.76
CA GLU A 224 8.68 -18.56 -3.47
C GLU A 224 9.47 -18.85 -4.75
N ARG A 225 8.95 -19.69 -5.65
CA ARG A 225 9.59 -19.98 -6.95
C ARG A 225 9.82 -18.72 -7.79
N SER A 226 8.86 -17.83 -7.82
CA SER A 226 8.99 -16.56 -8.56
C SER A 226 10.01 -15.64 -7.92
N VAL A 227 10.10 -15.60 -6.58
CA VAL A 227 11.13 -14.85 -5.86
C VAL A 227 12.51 -15.42 -6.15
N ILE A 228 12.70 -16.74 -6.09
CA ILE A 228 13.99 -17.39 -6.42
C ILE A 228 14.41 -17.04 -7.85
N ALA A 229 13.53 -17.21 -8.83
CA ALA A 229 13.83 -16.88 -10.22
C ALA A 229 14.17 -15.38 -10.39
N PHE A 230 13.48 -14.50 -9.70
CA PHE A 230 13.79 -13.07 -9.66
C PHE A 230 15.18 -12.81 -9.07
N GLN A 231 15.49 -13.44 -7.95
CA GLN A 231 16.79 -13.29 -7.29
C GLN A 231 17.95 -13.76 -8.19
N GLU A 232 17.79 -14.91 -8.87
CA GLU A 232 18.76 -15.43 -9.83
C GLU A 232 19.03 -14.47 -10.97
N ILE A 233 17.96 -13.95 -11.62
CA ILE A 233 18.08 -13.03 -12.76
C ILE A 233 18.81 -11.72 -12.37
N PHE A 234 18.54 -11.23 -11.16
CA PHE A 234 19.06 -9.94 -10.72
C PHE A 234 20.27 -10.03 -9.77
N ASN A 235 20.97 -11.18 -9.76
CA ASN A 235 22.19 -11.43 -8.99
C ASN A 235 22.03 -11.17 -7.49
N LEU A 236 20.91 -11.57 -6.93
CA LEU A 236 20.65 -11.64 -5.50
C LEU A 236 20.86 -13.07 -5.01
N THR A 237 20.97 -13.27 -3.69
CA THR A 237 21.00 -14.63 -3.10
C THR A 237 19.65 -15.32 -3.37
N PRO A 238 19.61 -16.46 -4.10
CA PRO A 238 18.37 -17.10 -4.49
C PRO A 238 17.83 -18.01 -3.38
N ASP A 239 17.50 -17.42 -2.24
CA ASP A 239 17.03 -18.09 -1.03
C ASP A 239 15.49 -18.12 -0.89
N GLY A 240 14.77 -17.48 -1.80
CA GLY A 240 13.32 -17.38 -1.75
C GLY A 240 12.80 -16.40 -0.68
N ILE A 241 13.70 -15.66 0.00
CA ILE A 241 13.36 -14.75 1.08
C ILE A 241 13.40 -13.31 0.57
N VAL A 242 12.30 -12.57 0.77
CA VAL A 242 12.25 -11.15 0.44
C VAL A 242 12.70 -10.34 1.64
N GLY A 243 14.02 -10.24 1.79
CA GLY A 243 14.66 -9.29 2.70
C GLY A 243 14.76 -7.89 2.06
N LYS A 244 15.40 -6.97 2.78
CA LYS A 244 15.52 -5.56 2.35
C LYS A 244 16.14 -5.40 0.96
N SER A 245 17.16 -6.18 0.62
CA SER A 245 17.82 -6.11 -0.69
C SER A 245 16.89 -6.57 -1.83
N THR A 246 16.20 -7.69 -1.63
CA THR A 246 15.22 -8.21 -2.60
C THR A 246 14.04 -7.24 -2.75
N TRP A 247 13.54 -6.68 -1.64
CA TRP A 247 12.47 -5.69 -1.65
C TRP A 247 12.84 -4.45 -2.47
N TYR A 248 13.98 -3.83 -2.20
CA TYR A 248 14.38 -2.63 -2.94
C TYR A 248 14.71 -2.92 -4.40
N ARG A 249 15.20 -4.11 -4.74
CA ARG A 249 15.35 -4.52 -6.13
C ARG A 249 13.97 -4.66 -6.83
N LEU A 250 12.96 -5.19 -6.13
CA LEU A 250 11.59 -5.23 -6.63
C LEU A 250 11.02 -3.81 -6.84
N VAL A 251 11.19 -2.91 -5.86
CA VAL A 251 10.77 -1.50 -5.96
C VAL A 251 11.37 -0.84 -7.20
N TYR A 252 12.69 -0.96 -7.35
CA TYR A 252 13.41 -0.36 -8.48
C TYR A 252 12.90 -0.87 -9.82
N LEU A 253 12.79 -2.18 -9.98
CA LEU A 253 12.35 -2.79 -11.24
C LEU A 253 10.88 -2.55 -11.53
N TYR A 254 10.01 -2.62 -10.53
CA TYR A 254 8.60 -2.31 -10.69
C TYR A 254 8.40 -0.85 -11.14
N THR A 255 9.12 0.07 -10.54
CA THR A 255 9.13 1.48 -10.95
C THR A 255 9.58 1.64 -12.40
N ALA A 256 10.65 0.95 -12.79
CA ALA A 256 11.20 1.04 -14.14
C ALA A 256 10.24 0.45 -15.20
N VAL A 257 9.71 -0.76 -14.98
CA VAL A 257 8.81 -1.41 -15.96
C VAL A 257 7.46 -0.71 -16.12
N ASN A 258 7.00 0.02 -15.12
CA ASN A 258 5.78 0.84 -15.20
C ASN A 258 6.07 2.32 -15.50
N LYS A 259 7.33 2.69 -15.66
CA LYS A 259 7.77 4.08 -15.92
C LYS A 259 7.23 5.10 -14.91
N LEU A 260 7.10 4.71 -13.63
CA LEU A 260 6.45 5.55 -12.63
C LEU A 260 7.19 6.87 -12.36
N GLY A 261 8.48 6.94 -12.66
CA GLY A 261 9.30 8.16 -12.59
C GLY A 261 9.31 8.99 -13.88
N GLU A 262 8.43 8.72 -14.84
CA GLU A 262 8.33 9.39 -16.12
C GLU A 262 6.95 10.04 -16.30
N LEU A 263 6.83 11.04 -17.17
CA LEU A 263 5.54 11.67 -17.48
C LEU A 263 4.56 10.70 -18.14
N GLU A 264 5.06 9.72 -18.89
CA GLU A 264 4.27 8.66 -19.55
C GLU A 264 4.17 7.40 -18.69
N SER A 265 3.99 7.58 -17.38
CA SER A 265 3.78 6.49 -16.44
C SER A 265 2.58 5.61 -16.84
N GLU A 266 2.72 4.29 -16.68
CA GLU A 266 1.59 3.34 -16.78
C GLU A 266 0.65 3.46 -15.57
N GLY A 267 1.08 4.20 -14.54
CA GLY A 267 0.35 4.49 -13.33
C GLY A 267 0.35 3.36 -12.32
N GLN A 268 0.38 3.76 -11.06
CA GLN A 268 0.23 2.84 -9.95
C GLN A 268 -1.14 3.03 -9.32
N ARG A 269 -1.79 1.92 -8.99
CA ARG A 269 -3.02 1.90 -8.23
C ARG A 269 -2.73 1.36 -6.83
N LEU A 270 -3.55 1.79 -5.87
CA LEU A 270 -3.35 1.42 -4.48
C LEU A 270 -3.23 -0.12 -4.34
N PHE A 271 -2.21 -0.59 -3.61
CA PHE A 271 -1.86 -2.00 -3.43
C PHE A 271 -1.59 -2.79 -4.73
N GLY A 272 -1.33 -2.11 -5.86
CA GLY A 272 -1.26 -2.79 -7.14
C GLY A 272 -2.54 -3.54 -7.53
N ILE A 273 -3.60 -3.46 -6.74
CA ILE A 273 -4.93 -3.94 -7.09
C ILE A 273 -5.51 -2.95 -8.10
N ASN A 274 -6.01 -3.48 -9.19
CA ASN A 274 -6.76 -2.66 -10.12
C ASN A 274 -8.11 -2.30 -9.48
N LEU A 275 -8.15 -1.16 -8.80
CA LEU A 275 -9.35 -0.65 -8.12
C LEU A 275 -10.31 0.06 -9.06
N THR A 276 -9.91 0.30 -10.31
CA THR A 276 -10.88 0.65 -11.32
C THR A 276 -11.82 -0.54 -11.48
N TYR A 277 -13.09 -0.22 -11.47
CA TYR A 277 -14.13 -1.14 -11.79
C TYR A 277 -13.71 -2.02 -12.98
N PRO A 278 -13.58 -3.32 -12.79
CA PRO A 278 -13.41 -4.23 -13.92
C PRO A 278 -14.74 -4.27 -14.66
N ASP A 279 -14.77 -4.67 -15.92
CA ASP A 279 -16.04 -4.94 -16.59
C ASP A 279 -17.00 -5.73 -15.68
N ALA A 280 -18.31 -5.56 -15.86
CA ALA A 280 -19.34 -6.16 -15.02
C ALA A 280 -19.02 -7.62 -14.62
N ILE A 281 -19.09 -7.88 -13.32
CA ILE A 281 -18.82 -9.23 -12.77
C ILE A 281 -20.15 -9.86 -12.39
N ALA A 282 -20.44 -11.01 -12.97
CA ALA A 282 -21.70 -11.72 -12.80
C ALA A 282 -21.50 -13.24 -12.63
N GLU A 283 -22.57 -13.93 -12.30
CA GLU A 283 -22.59 -15.39 -12.21
C GLU A 283 -22.05 -16.04 -13.49
N GLY A 284 -21.13 -17.00 -13.31
CA GLY A 284 -20.40 -17.68 -14.40
C GLY A 284 -19.00 -17.09 -14.67
N ASN A 285 -18.70 -15.88 -14.26
CA ASN A 285 -17.36 -15.31 -14.36
C ASN A 285 -16.37 -16.07 -13.49
N ARG A 286 -15.09 -16.07 -13.90
CA ARG A 286 -13.99 -16.74 -13.22
C ARG A 286 -12.72 -15.90 -13.28
N GLY A 287 -11.81 -16.15 -12.33
CA GLY A 287 -10.47 -15.58 -12.33
C GLY A 287 -10.25 -14.53 -11.25
N GLU A 288 -9.18 -13.77 -11.44
CA GLU A 288 -8.65 -12.85 -10.41
C GLU A 288 -9.66 -11.82 -9.92
N LYS A 289 -10.45 -11.24 -10.83
CA LYS A 289 -11.47 -10.22 -10.48
C LYS A 289 -12.53 -10.78 -9.53
N VAL A 290 -12.96 -12.01 -9.77
CA VAL A 290 -13.92 -12.72 -8.89
C VAL A 290 -13.27 -13.03 -7.56
N TYR A 291 -12.01 -13.47 -7.60
CA TYR A 291 -11.24 -13.77 -6.40
C TYR A 291 -11.11 -12.54 -5.47
N ILE A 292 -10.76 -11.38 -6.04
CA ILE A 292 -10.68 -10.11 -5.30
C ILE A 292 -12.04 -9.73 -4.71
N LEU A 293 -13.11 -9.83 -5.48
CA LEU A 293 -14.47 -9.57 -5.02
C LEU A 293 -14.85 -10.49 -3.85
N GLN A 294 -14.60 -11.79 -3.98
CA GLN A 294 -14.87 -12.77 -2.93
C GLN A 294 -14.06 -12.48 -1.67
N TYR A 295 -12.80 -12.07 -1.83
CA TYR A 295 -11.97 -11.65 -0.71
C TYR A 295 -12.58 -10.45 0.03
N PHE A 296 -13.00 -9.40 -0.70
CA PHE A 296 -13.65 -8.25 -0.09
C PHE A 296 -14.92 -8.65 0.66
N LEU A 297 -15.81 -9.41 0.00
CA LEU A 297 -17.06 -9.88 0.62
C LEU A 297 -16.82 -10.78 1.83
N SER A 298 -15.77 -11.61 1.82
CA SER A 298 -15.43 -12.48 2.94
C SER A 298 -14.89 -11.68 4.15
N VAL A 299 -14.14 -10.61 3.91
CA VAL A 299 -13.75 -9.68 4.98
C VAL A 299 -15.00 -8.98 5.54
N LEU A 300 -15.85 -8.44 4.69
CA LEU A 300 -17.09 -7.78 5.10
C LEU A 300 -18.00 -8.72 5.90
N ALA A 301 -18.08 -9.99 5.52
CA ALA A 301 -18.89 -11.00 6.21
C ALA A 301 -18.45 -11.28 7.66
N GLN A 302 -17.20 -10.89 8.05
CA GLN A 302 -16.78 -10.99 9.46
C GLN A 302 -17.43 -9.91 10.32
N PHE A 303 -17.82 -8.79 9.75
CA PHE A 303 -18.33 -7.61 10.46
C PHE A 303 -19.82 -7.37 10.22
N TYR A 304 -20.38 -7.93 9.14
CA TYR A 304 -21.77 -7.73 8.74
C TYR A 304 -22.51 -9.06 8.61
N ASP A 305 -23.33 -9.40 9.61
CA ASP A 305 -24.08 -10.66 9.69
C ASP A 305 -25.01 -10.95 8.50
N TYR A 306 -25.41 -9.91 7.78
CA TYR A 306 -26.27 -10.04 6.61
C TYR A 306 -25.54 -10.53 5.35
N ILE A 307 -24.21 -10.49 5.32
CA ILE A 307 -23.41 -11.03 4.22
C ILE A 307 -23.10 -12.49 4.49
N PRO A 308 -23.56 -13.44 3.64
CA PRO A 308 -23.27 -14.85 3.83
C PRO A 308 -21.78 -15.14 3.60
N PHE A 309 -21.26 -16.13 4.33
CA PHE A 309 -19.92 -16.64 4.09
C PHE A 309 -19.80 -17.30 2.72
N ILE A 310 -18.74 -16.98 2.00
CA ILE A 310 -18.43 -17.56 0.70
C ILE A 310 -16.99 -18.07 0.68
N GLU A 311 -16.73 -19.09 -0.13
CA GLU A 311 -15.39 -19.57 -0.42
C GLU A 311 -14.71 -18.61 -1.40
N ILE A 312 -13.39 -18.39 -1.23
CA ILE A 312 -12.59 -17.56 -2.11
C ILE A 312 -11.94 -18.50 -3.13
N ASP A 313 -12.69 -18.89 -4.15
CA ASP A 313 -12.31 -19.87 -5.16
C ASP A 313 -12.10 -19.27 -6.56
N GLY A 314 -12.37 -17.97 -6.72
CA GLY A 314 -12.30 -17.28 -8.00
C GLY A 314 -13.40 -17.66 -8.98
N ILE A 315 -14.50 -18.30 -8.51
CA ILE A 315 -15.65 -18.69 -9.34
C ILE A 315 -16.89 -17.95 -8.84
N PHE A 316 -17.48 -17.10 -9.68
CA PHE A 316 -18.73 -16.42 -9.35
C PHE A 316 -19.90 -17.39 -9.48
N GLY A 317 -20.13 -18.15 -8.43
CA GLY A 317 -21.25 -19.08 -8.32
C GLY A 317 -22.46 -18.48 -7.59
N PRO A 318 -23.52 -19.29 -7.38
CA PRO A 318 -24.72 -18.84 -6.69
C PRO A 318 -24.49 -18.31 -5.27
N LYS A 319 -23.49 -18.81 -4.54
CA LYS A 319 -23.12 -18.32 -3.22
C LYS A 319 -22.56 -16.88 -3.29
N THR A 320 -21.67 -16.62 -4.25
CA THR A 320 -21.13 -15.28 -4.48
C THR A 320 -22.23 -14.31 -4.89
N LYS A 321 -23.11 -14.72 -5.79
CA LYS A 321 -24.29 -13.94 -6.19
C LYS A 321 -25.17 -13.55 -5.01
N ASN A 322 -25.48 -14.51 -4.14
CA ASN A 322 -26.29 -14.25 -2.95
C ASN A 322 -25.60 -13.26 -1.99
N ALA A 323 -24.27 -13.32 -1.85
CA ALA A 323 -23.51 -12.38 -1.04
C ALA A 323 -23.57 -10.96 -1.64
N VAL A 324 -23.46 -10.85 -2.97
CA VAL A 324 -23.62 -9.57 -3.68
C VAL A 324 -25.03 -9.01 -3.49
N ILE A 325 -26.07 -9.81 -3.67
CA ILE A 325 -27.47 -9.38 -3.43
C ILE A 325 -27.67 -8.90 -1.98
N ALA A 326 -27.15 -9.63 -1.02
CA ALA A 326 -27.25 -9.25 0.39
C ALA A 326 -26.53 -7.91 0.66
N PHE A 327 -25.38 -7.70 0.07
CA PHE A 327 -24.65 -6.43 0.15
C PHE A 327 -25.45 -5.29 -0.53
N GLN A 328 -25.90 -5.49 -1.78
CA GLN A 328 -26.71 -4.52 -2.53
C GLN A 328 -27.95 -4.10 -1.73
N LYS A 329 -28.65 -5.07 -1.14
CA LYS A 329 -29.81 -4.80 -0.28
C LYS A 329 -29.45 -3.91 0.91
N SER A 330 -28.33 -4.13 1.54
CA SER A 330 -27.91 -3.36 2.72
C SER A 330 -27.53 -1.91 2.41
N LYS A 331 -27.21 -1.63 1.15
CA LYS A 331 -26.81 -0.31 0.65
C LYS A 331 -27.89 0.36 -0.21
N ASP A 332 -29.12 -0.18 -0.18
CA ASP A 332 -30.26 0.32 -1.01
C ASP A 332 -29.92 0.37 -2.51
N LEU A 333 -29.03 -0.53 -2.98
CA LEU A 333 -28.70 -0.66 -4.40
C LEU A 333 -29.66 -1.65 -5.10
N PRO A 334 -29.78 -1.58 -6.44
CA PRO A 334 -30.50 -2.57 -7.23
C PRO A 334 -30.00 -4.00 -6.95
N GLN A 335 -30.85 -4.89 -6.51
CA GLN A 335 -30.51 -6.26 -6.09
C GLN A 335 -30.37 -7.20 -7.30
N THR A 336 -29.45 -6.87 -8.22
CA THR A 336 -29.24 -7.63 -9.46
C THR A 336 -28.43 -8.91 -9.23
N GLY A 337 -27.61 -8.92 -8.20
CA GLY A 337 -26.60 -9.96 -7.99
C GLY A 337 -25.44 -9.89 -8.98
N GLU A 338 -25.38 -8.82 -9.76
CA GLU A 338 -24.24 -8.47 -10.62
C GLU A 338 -23.49 -7.30 -9.97
N VAL A 339 -22.19 -7.28 -10.14
CA VAL A 339 -21.35 -6.21 -9.63
C VAL A 339 -21.08 -5.23 -10.77
N ASP A 340 -21.79 -4.12 -10.74
CA ASP A 340 -21.55 -2.94 -11.57
C ASP A 340 -20.54 -2.00 -10.90
N ASP A 341 -20.23 -0.87 -11.53
CA ASP A 341 -19.29 0.12 -11.02
C ASP A 341 -19.71 0.70 -9.65
N VAL A 342 -21.01 0.92 -9.45
CA VAL A 342 -21.56 1.42 -8.18
C VAL A 342 -21.40 0.38 -7.08
N THR A 343 -21.81 -0.86 -7.35
CA THR A 343 -21.70 -1.98 -6.42
C THR A 343 -20.24 -2.27 -6.04
N TRP A 344 -19.33 -2.26 -7.03
CA TRP A 344 -17.90 -2.46 -6.80
C TRP A 344 -17.32 -1.38 -5.89
N ASN A 345 -17.58 -0.11 -6.21
CA ASN A 345 -17.06 1.02 -5.45
C ASN A 345 -17.58 1.03 -4.00
N GLU A 346 -18.85 0.65 -3.78
CA GLU A 346 -19.43 0.53 -2.45
C GLU A 346 -18.82 -0.63 -1.65
N ILE A 347 -18.67 -1.82 -2.25
CA ILE A 347 -17.99 -2.97 -1.62
C ILE A 347 -16.56 -2.58 -1.24
N TYR A 348 -15.85 -1.95 -2.16
CA TYR A 348 -14.47 -1.54 -1.93
C TYR A 348 -14.34 -0.46 -0.86
N ARG A 349 -15.24 0.52 -0.82
CA ARG A 349 -15.27 1.56 0.22
C ARG A 349 -15.46 0.96 1.61
N GLU A 350 -16.41 0.04 1.76
CA GLU A 350 -16.65 -0.65 3.04
C GLU A 350 -15.46 -1.51 3.44
N PHE A 351 -14.92 -2.27 2.50
CA PHE A 351 -13.70 -3.05 2.73
C PHE A 351 -12.53 -2.16 3.19
N ARG A 352 -12.31 -1.03 2.52
CA ARG A 352 -11.26 -0.08 2.91
C ARG A 352 -11.49 0.50 4.31
N GLY A 353 -12.72 0.84 4.65
CA GLY A 353 -13.07 1.31 5.98
C GLY A 353 -12.69 0.31 7.07
N ILE A 354 -12.93 -0.98 6.86
CA ILE A 354 -12.55 -2.03 7.80
C ILE A 354 -11.04 -2.21 7.84
N VAL A 355 -10.40 -2.36 6.68
CA VAL A 355 -8.94 -2.64 6.59
C VAL A 355 -8.12 -1.50 7.18
N THR A 356 -8.46 -0.25 6.90
CA THR A 356 -7.76 0.90 7.49
C THR A 356 -7.94 0.99 9.01
N THR A 357 -9.09 0.58 9.53
CA THR A 357 -9.37 0.65 10.98
C THR A 357 -8.75 -0.54 11.74
N VAL A 358 -8.71 -1.72 11.12
CA VAL A 358 -8.35 -2.98 11.80
C VAL A 358 -6.94 -3.47 11.46
N PHE A 359 -6.42 -3.17 10.25
CA PHE A 359 -5.18 -3.73 9.75
C PHE A 359 -4.03 -2.73 9.55
N GLU A 360 -4.23 -1.43 9.75
CA GLU A 360 -3.15 -0.42 9.68
C GLU A 360 -2.33 -0.29 10.97
N GLY A 361 -2.56 -1.12 11.96
CA GLY A 361 -1.60 -1.35 13.03
C GLY A 361 -0.36 -2.05 12.48
N ASN A 362 0.84 -1.54 12.77
CA ASN A 362 2.16 -2.02 12.36
C ASN A 362 2.47 -3.46 12.83
N VAL A 363 1.59 -4.42 12.62
CA VAL A 363 1.87 -5.82 12.93
C VAL A 363 2.39 -6.48 11.66
N VAL A 364 3.73 -6.52 11.54
CA VAL A 364 4.38 -7.46 10.62
C VAL A 364 4.20 -8.85 11.22
N PRO A 365 3.48 -9.77 10.58
CA PRO A 365 3.32 -11.11 11.13
C PRO A 365 4.70 -11.78 11.26
N LYS A 366 5.06 -12.20 12.44
CA LYS A 366 6.02 -13.29 12.55
C LYS A 366 5.44 -14.45 11.76
N THR A 367 6.30 -15.17 11.06
CA THR A 367 5.85 -16.21 10.14
C THR A 367 5.09 -17.32 10.88
N PHE A 368 3.85 -17.55 10.52
CA PHE A 368 3.09 -18.75 10.85
C PHE A 368 2.78 -19.52 9.56
N ILE A 369 2.40 -20.78 9.66
CA ILE A 369 2.06 -21.59 8.48
C ILE A 369 0.88 -20.95 7.76
N PRO A 370 0.99 -20.64 6.44
CA PRO A 370 -0.06 -19.96 5.71
C PRO A 370 -1.31 -20.82 5.56
N PHE A 371 -2.44 -20.15 5.35
CA PHE A 371 -3.67 -20.85 4.99
C PHE A 371 -3.50 -21.60 3.66
N SER A 372 -3.80 -22.89 3.66
CA SER A 372 -3.61 -23.77 2.49
C SER A 372 -4.53 -23.51 1.29
N GLY A 373 -5.54 -22.68 1.49
CA GLY A 373 -6.61 -22.47 0.51
C GLY A 373 -7.85 -23.32 0.75
N THR A 374 -7.80 -24.27 1.68
CA THR A 374 -8.92 -25.16 2.01
C THR A 374 -9.52 -24.83 3.36
N THR A 375 -10.80 -24.51 3.41
CA THR A 375 -11.51 -24.29 4.69
C THR A 375 -11.56 -25.57 5.51
N LEU A 376 -10.97 -25.54 6.73
CA LEU A 376 -11.04 -26.67 7.66
C LEU A 376 -12.39 -26.69 8.38
N ARG A 377 -12.98 -27.88 8.48
CA ARG A 377 -14.29 -28.11 9.08
C ARG A 377 -14.38 -29.50 9.67
N LEU A 378 -15.46 -29.79 10.36
CA LEU A 378 -15.71 -31.12 10.93
C LEU A 378 -15.45 -32.24 9.90
N GLY A 379 -14.56 -33.16 10.25
CA GLY A 379 -14.13 -34.24 9.38
C GLY A 379 -12.88 -33.97 8.54
N SER A 380 -12.36 -32.73 8.48
CA SER A 380 -11.05 -32.42 7.86
C SER A 380 -9.93 -33.17 8.56
N LYS A 381 -8.89 -33.56 7.82
CA LYS A 381 -7.74 -34.34 8.33
C LYS A 381 -6.46 -33.86 7.72
N GLY A 382 -5.35 -34.00 8.46
CA GLY A 382 -4.01 -33.76 7.94
C GLY A 382 -3.19 -32.84 8.81
N GLU A 383 -2.02 -32.48 8.28
CA GLU A 383 -1.01 -31.69 8.99
C GLU A 383 -1.51 -30.28 9.37
N GLU A 384 -2.36 -29.70 8.55
CA GLU A 384 -2.97 -28.40 8.80
C GLU A 384 -3.90 -28.44 10.02
N VAL A 385 -4.65 -29.53 10.19
CA VAL A 385 -5.48 -29.72 11.39
C VAL A 385 -4.60 -29.91 12.62
N THR A 386 -3.49 -30.65 12.50
CA THR A 386 -2.52 -30.81 13.57
C THR A 386 -1.96 -29.45 13.99
N THR A 387 -1.54 -28.63 13.03
CA THR A 387 -1.05 -27.27 13.27
C THR A 387 -2.11 -26.38 13.94
N LEU A 388 -3.33 -26.43 13.45
CA LEU A 388 -4.46 -25.69 14.05
C LEU A 388 -4.66 -26.05 15.50
N GLN A 389 -4.70 -27.35 15.81
CA GLN A 389 -4.88 -27.85 17.18
C GLN A 389 -3.74 -27.42 18.12
N GLN A 390 -2.50 -27.39 17.60
CA GLN A 390 -1.35 -26.88 18.35
C GLN A 390 -1.47 -25.37 18.62
N TYR A 391 -1.88 -24.59 17.64
CA TYR A 391 -2.10 -23.14 17.81
C TYR A 391 -3.20 -22.87 18.82
N ILE A 392 -4.34 -23.55 18.72
CA ILE A 392 -5.47 -23.40 19.64
C ILE A 392 -5.08 -23.77 21.07
N ASN A 393 -4.28 -24.84 21.27
CA ASN A 393 -3.81 -25.22 22.60
C ASN A 393 -2.90 -24.17 23.24
N ASN A 394 -2.01 -23.56 22.46
CA ASN A 394 -1.20 -22.45 22.94
C ASN A 394 -2.07 -21.24 23.33
N ILE A 395 -3.08 -20.94 22.54
CA ILE A 395 -4.03 -19.86 22.80
C ILE A 395 -4.87 -20.16 24.03
N ALA A 396 -5.34 -21.40 24.20
CA ALA A 396 -6.12 -21.85 25.34
C ALA A 396 -5.39 -21.72 26.69
N ASN A 397 -4.03 -21.81 26.67
CA ASN A 397 -3.22 -21.58 27.88
C ASN A 397 -3.35 -20.16 28.43
N ILE A 398 -3.67 -19.19 27.56
CA ILE A 398 -3.79 -17.77 27.91
C ILE A 398 -5.27 -17.37 28.05
N TYR A 399 -6.13 -17.93 27.22
CA TYR A 399 -7.57 -17.59 27.18
C TYR A 399 -8.39 -18.78 27.67
N PRO A 400 -8.76 -18.81 28.97
CA PRO A 400 -9.44 -19.96 29.58
C PRO A 400 -10.86 -20.22 29.06
N GLU A 401 -11.42 -19.28 28.30
CA GLU A 401 -12.70 -19.45 27.61
C GLU A 401 -12.62 -20.38 26.40
N ILE A 402 -11.40 -20.68 25.94
CA ILE A 402 -11.14 -21.59 24.82
C ILE A 402 -10.66 -22.93 25.39
N SER A 403 -11.40 -23.98 25.10
CA SER A 403 -11.06 -25.31 25.58
C SER A 403 -9.87 -25.89 24.81
N PRO A 404 -8.86 -26.47 25.51
CA PRO A 404 -7.81 -27.19 24.82
C PRO A 404 -8.35 -28.45 24.14
N VAL A 405 -7.69 -28.88 23.06
CA VAL A 405 -8.08 -30.02 22.24
C VAL A 405 -6.94 -31.03 22.12
N GLU A 406 -7.27 -32.30 21.89
CA GLU A 406 -6.25 -33.32 21.60
C GLU A 406 -5.69 -33.09 20.19
N VAL A 407 -4.35 -33.19 20.05
CA VAL A 407 -3.66 -33.01 18.77
C VAL A 407 -3.67 -34.32 18.00
N THR A 408 -4.75 -34.56 17.25
CA THR A 408 -4.99 -35.82 16.52
C THR A 408 -4.80 -35.69 15.02
N GLY A 409 -4.76 -34.46 14.49
CA GLY A 409 -4.80 -34.20 13.06
C GLY A 409 -6.18 -34.50 12.42
N VAL A 410 -7.22 -34.68 13.26
CA VAL A 410 -8.62 -34.84 12.82
C VAL A 410 -9.45 -33.70 13.39
N TYR A 411 -10.13 -32.97 12.55
CA TYR A 411 -11.04 -31.90 12.94
C TYR A 411 -12.32 -32.53 13.46
N ASP A 412 -12.37 -32.77 14.75
CA ASP A 412 -13.50 -33.39 15.47
C ASP A 412 -14.43 -32.32 16.08
N GLU A 413 -15.46 -32.75 16.81
CA GLU A 413 -16.38 -31.84 17.51
C GLU A 413 -15.70 -31.02 18.58
N ALA A 414 -14.68 -31.55 19.26
CA ALA A 414 -13.94 -30.82 20.26
C ALA A 414 -13.16 -29.65 19.61
N THR A 415 -12.48 -29.93 18.50
CA THR A 415 -11.81 -28.91 17.69
C THR A 415 -12.78 -27.84 17.19
N MET A 416 -13.92 -28.27 16.65
CA MET A 416 -14.96 -27.33 16.18
C MET A 416 -15.46 -26.42 17.31
N ASN A 417 -15.72 -26.96 18.49
CA ASN A 417 -16.17 -26.18 19.64
C ASN A 417 -15.11 -25.17 20.12
N ALA A 418 -13.85 -25.58 20.16
CA ALA A 418 -12.74 -24.67 20.48
C ALA A 418 -12.62 -23.51 19.49
N ILE A 419 -12.82 -23.79 18.19
CA ILE A 419 -12.85 -22.76 17.15
C ILE A 419 -14.03 -21.83 17.33
N MET A 420 -15.22 -22.34 17.63
CA MET A 420 -16.39 -21.49 17.92
C MET A 420 -16.16 -20.58 19.14
N GLN A 421 -15.51 -21.10 20.18
CA GLN A 421 -15.13 -20.31 21.35
C GLN A 421 -14.10 -19.23 20.98
N TYR A 422 -13.11 -19.58 20.18
CA TYR A 422 -12.12 -18.63 19.65
C TYR A 422 -12.81 -17.52 18.85
N GLN A 423 -13.61 -17.90 17.86
CA GLN A 423 -14.35 -16.95 17.01
C GLN A 423 -15.21 -16.00 17.84
N LYS A 424 -15.90 -16.51 18.85
CA LYS A 424 -16.71 -15.70 19.78
C LYS A 424 -15.83 -14.73 20.59
N LYS A 425 -14.70 -15.21 21.13
CA LYS A 425 -13.80 -14.40 21.97
C LYS A 425 -13.18 -13.24 21.17
N PHE A 426 -12.79 -13.50 19.92
CA PHE A 426 -12.10 -12.53 19.07
C PHE A 426 -13.03 -11.79 18.09
N GLY A 427 -14.35 -11.84 18.31
CA GLY A 427 -15.33 -11.07 17.55
C GLY A 427 -15.47 -11.50 16.09
N LEU A 428 -15.04 -12.73 15.76
CA LEU A 428 -15.24 -13.31 14.45
C LEU A 428 -16.64 -13.96 14.37
N ARG A 429 -17.10 -14.16 13.14
CA ARG A 429 -18.35 -14.89 12.93
C ARG A 429 -18.23 -16.33 13.41
N VAL A 430 -19.14 -16.74 14.31
CA VAL A 430 -19.11 -18.07 14.94
C VAL A 430 -19.67 -19.10 13.98
N THR A 431 -18.81 -19.74 13.20
CA THR A 431 -19.17 -20.78 12.22
C THR A 431 -18.69 -22.16 12.60
N GLY A 432 -17.69 -22.25 13.47
CA GLY A 432 -16.98 -23.49 13.76
C GLY A 432 -16.15 -24.01 12.58
N ASN A 433 -15.96 -23.21 11.53
CA ASN A 433 -15.07 -23.52 10.42
C ASN A 433 -13.87 -22.60 10.45
N VAL A 434 -12.75 -23.06 9.91
CA VAL A 434 -11.53 -22.25 9.79
C VAL A 434 -11.32 -21.92 8.33
N ASP A 435 -11.84 -20.78 7.92
CA ASP A 435 -11.53 -20.13 6.65
C ASP A 435 -10.21 -19.35 6.74
N ARG A 436 -9.83 -18.67 5.68
CA ARG A 436 -8.62 -17.85 5.65
C ARG A 436 -8.57 -16.80 6.77
N ILE A 437 -9.70 -16.14 7.03
CA ILE A 437 -9.75 -15.05 8.02
C ILE A 437 -9.57 -15.61 9.42
N THR A 438 -10.28 -16.69 9.75
CA THR A 438 -10.14 -17.40 11.01
C THR A 438 -8.74 -17.97 11.18
N TRP A 439 -8.16 -18.57 10.13
CA TRP A 439 -6.79 -19.10 10.16
C TRP A 439 -5.76 -18.00 10.45
N ASN A 440 -5.83 -16.90 9.71
CA ASN A 440 -4.90 -15.78 9.89
C ASN A 440 -5.03 -15.14 11.28
N SER A 441 -6.25 -15.01 11.79
CA SER A 441 -6.50 -14.53 13.15
C SER A 441 -5.86 -15.46 14.19
N ILE A 442 -6.09 -16.77 14.09
CA ILE A 442 -5.50 -17.78 14.98
C ILE A 442 -3.96 -17.75 14.90
N GLY A 443 -3.40 -17.70 13.69
CA GLY A 443 -1.96 -17.63 13.49
C GLY A 443 -1.34 -16.36 14.08
N GLY A 444 -1.98 -15.21 13.88
CA GLY A 444 -1.58 -13.94 14.49
C GLY A 444 -1.60 -14.01 16.02
N THR A 445 -2.72 -14.47 16.60
CA THR A 445 -2.87 -14.65 18.04
C THR A 445 -1.81 -15.58 18.62
N TYR A 446 -1.54 -16.72 17.95
CA TYR A 446 -0.48 -17.65 18.36
C TYR A 446 0.90 -16.98 18.38
N LEU A 447 1.22 -16.23 17.33
CA LEU A 447 2.51 -15.55 17.24
C LEU A 447 2.69 -14.48 18.31
N ASP A 448 1.67 -13.70 18.59
CA ASP A 448 1.70 -12.67 19.62
C ASP A 448 1.96 -13.32 21.00
N ILE A 449 1.31 -14.46 21.27
CA ILE A 449 1.51 -15.21 22.52
C ILE A 449 2.96 -15.74 22.62
N VAL A 450 3.47 -16.41 21.59
CA VAL A 450 4.82 -17.01 21.65
C VAL A 450 5.94 -15.99 21.58
N SER A 451 5.65 -14.75 21.18
CA SER A 451 6.61 -13.65 21.12
C SER A 451 6.51 -12.66 22.27
N SER A 452 5.47 -12.74 23.08
CA SER A 452 5.25 -11.88 24.24
C SER A 452 5.94 -12.47 25.47
N GLU A 453 6.66 -11.61 26.21
CA GLU A 453 7.27 -12.02 27.47
C GLU A 453 6.24 -12.24 28.60
N ASN A 454 5.07 -11.60 28.50
CA ASN A 454 4.00 -11.67 29.51
C ASN A 454 2.59 -11.54 28.88
N PRO A 455 2.11 -12.54 28.15
CA PRO A 455 0.77 -12.49 27.55
C PRO A 455 -0.31 -12.47 28.63
N GLN A 456 -1.32 -11.61 28.47
CA GLN A 456 -2.43 -11.44 29.41
C GLN A 456 -3.76 -11.90 28.81
N PRO A 457 -4.71 -12.50 29.59
CA PRO A 457 -6.02 -12.93 29.09
C PRO A 457 -6.92 -11.80 28.57
N THR A 458 -6.60 -10.56 28.93
CA THR A 458 -7.32 -9.36 28.47
C THR A 458 -6.70 -8.74 27.23
N GLN A 459 -5.54 -9.22 26.82
CA GLN A 459 -4.87 -8.78 25.62
C GLN A 459 -5.61 -9.31 24.39
N TYR A 460 -5.82 -8.44 23.39
CA TYR A 460 -6.33 -8.80 22.07
C TYR A 460 -5.17 -8.83 21.08
N PRO A 461 -4.51 -9.99 20.92
CA PRO A 461 -3.39 -10.11 19.99
C PRO A 461 -3.87 -9.90 18.55
N GLY A 462 -3.05 -9.26 17.73
CA GLY A 462 -3.35 -9.00 16.33
C GLY A 462 -4.21 -7.76 16.06
N TYR A 463 -4.63 -7.04 17.10
CA TYR A 463 -5.36 -5.78 16.99
C TYR A 463 -4.72 -4.72 17.88
N GLU A 464 -3.51 -4.27 17.56
CA GLU A 464 -3.08 -2.97 18.07
C GLU A 464 -3.87 -1.90 17.31
N LEU A 465 -4.93 -1.41 17.94
CA LEU A 465 -5.43 -0.10 17.63
C LEU A 465 -4.29 0.87 17.99
N ASN A 466 -3.56 1.38 17.01
CA ASN A 466 -2.75 2.57 17.19
C ASN A 466 -3.69 3.77 17.42
N VAL A 467 -4.34 3.77 18.56
CA VAL A 467 -4.81 5.01 19.17
C VAL A 467 -3.53 5.68 19.63
N GLY A 468 -3.09 6.70 18.90
CA GLY A 468 -1.90 7.45 19.27
C GLY A 468 -1.95 7.81 20.76
N GLN A 469 -1.01 7.26 21.51
CA GLN A 469 -0.87 7.49 22.95
C GLN A 469 -0.43 8.91 23.30
N SER A 470 -0.59 9.90 22.38
CA SER A 470 -0.17 11.28 22.62
C SER A 470 -1.24 12.21 23.18
N ASP A 471 -2.53 11.83 23.20
CA ASP A 471 -3.58 12.80 23.57
C ASP A 471 -4.32 12.54 24.89
N PHE A 472 -4.04 11.46 25.61
CA PHE A 472 -4.73 11.18 26.86
C PHE A 472 -3.96 11.49 28.16
N ASP A 473 -2.66 11.74 28.11
CA ASP A 473 -1.86 12.02 29.32
C ASP A 473 -1.67 13.51 29.67
N SER A 474 -2.27 14.45 28.93
CA SER A 474 -2.10 15.89 29.21
C SER A 474 -3.19 16.55 30.09
N ASN A 475 -4.21 15.81 30.53
CA ASN A 475 -5.32 16.41 31.30
C ASN A 475 -5.55 15.85 32.73
N ASN A 476 -4.57 15.21 33.35
CA ASN A 476 -4.68 14.85 34.76
C ASN A 476 -3.44 15.26 35.55
N LYS A 477 -3.15 16.57 35.58
CA LYS A 477 -2.40 17.22 36.64
C LYS A 477 -2.93 18.66 36.78
N ASN A 478 -3.98 18.79 37.55
CA ASN A 478 -4.23 19.90 38.49
C ASN A 478 -5.36 19.51 39.44
#